data_e6ff556e2e1bfc5f61fd3c05561589b5
#
_entry.id   e6ff556e2e1bfc5f61fd3c05561589b5
#
_cell.length_a   1.000
_cell.length_b   1.000
_cell.length_c   1.000
_cell.angle_alpha   90.00
_cell.angle_beta   90.00
_cell.angle_gamma   90.00
#
_symmetry.space_group_name_H-M   'P 1'
#
loop_
_entity.id
_entity.type
_entity.pdbx_description
1 polymer ?
#
loop_
_entity_poly.entity_id
_entity_poly.type
_entity_poly.pdbx_seq_one_letter_code
_entity_poly.pdbx_strand_id
1 'polypeptide(L)'
;MLSFKKIFKVLISFLILFNFSNLLSNELSEISKLRVINTSEGSRIIIESEKSIKYEVFSLKNPSRLVVDLAKIKFSDNFLLPKKKGIVEKIRIGSFSNDISRIVFDLNKPLKNIKTKLLTPSSGEKRMLSIELESNNKVLISKESNNYTNTYKKIRSSKKRKTIVIDPGHGGKDPGTSFLGELTEKDIVLSFSKILKNKLIDNGYRVFLTRDKDEFIKLNNRVEFAKKKGADLFISIHADASNKESIRGFSVYTLSRKKMDKEAEKVANLENKGSVFSRKGLIGINLQQGRSVIEHYHINKAFKKANTSSKEFSDILVNRVSEKTILLNRPQRYAGFAVLKSPNYPSVLVELGFITNKKDRNNLKSRNWQSILANKFVDAINENYK
;
A
#
# COMPACT_ATOMS: atom_id res chain seq x y z
N MET A 1 48.66 -15.62 -42.02
CA MET A 1 49.43 -15.68 -40.75
C MET A 1 49.04 -14.48 -39.86
N LEU A 2 48.06 -14.62 -39.01
CA LEU A 2 47.72 -13.54 -38.07
C LEU A 2 48.76 -13.49 -36.96
N SER A 3 49.39 -12.33 -36.79
CA SER A 3 50.48 -12.08 -35.89
C SER A 3 50.14 -12.47 -34.44
N PHE A 4 51.01 -13.23 -33.81
CA PHE A 4 50.92 -13.68 -32.40
C PHE A 4 50.64 -12.54 -31.40
N LYS A 5 50.97 -11.30 -31.73
CA LYS A 5 50.69 -10.11 -30.95
C LYS A 5 49.20 -9.71 -30.91
N LYS A 6 48.39 -10.05 -31.93
CA LYS A 6 46.95 -9.80 -31.93
C LYS A 6 46.19 -10.79 -31.08
N ILE A 7 46.61 -12.06 -31.07
CA ILE A 7 46.01 -13.10 -30.25
C ILE A 7 46.27 -12.83 -28.75
N PHE A 8 47.46 -12.37 -28.42
CA PHE A 8 47.84 -12.03 -27.04
C PHE A 8 47.07 -10.80 -26.49
N LYS A 9 46.77 -9.79 -27.31
CA LYS A 9 45.94 -8.65 -26.93
C LYS A 9 44.45 -9.06 -26.72
N VAL A 10 43.92 -9.95 -27.54
CA VAL A 10 42.56 -10.44 -27.40
C VAL A 10 42.41 -11.33 -26.15
N LEU A 11 43.41 -12.14 -25.84
CA LEU A 11 43.43 -12.98 -24.62
C LEU A 11 43.53 -12.11 -23.34
N ILE A 12 44.31 -11.04 -23.33
CA ILE A 12 44.40 -10.13 -22.19
C ILE A 12 43.12 -9.32 -22.04
N SER A 13 42.47 -8.87 -23.13
CA SER A 13 41.16 -8.24 -23.06
C SER A 13 40.07 -9.19 -22.54
N PHE A 14 40.13 -10.49 -22.90
CA PHE A 14 39.18 -11.49 -22.41
C PHE A 14 39.42 -11.86 -20.94
N LEU A 15 40.68 -11.87 -20.49
CA LEU A 15 41.04 -12.06 -19.07
C LEU A 15 40.64 -10.88 -18.19
N ILE A 16 40.72 -9.66 -18.71
CA ILE A 16 40.31 -8.45 -17.97
C ILE A 16 38.78 -8.38 -17.88
N LEU A 17 38.04 -8.82 -18.90
CA LEU A 17 36.57 -8.90 -18.86
C LEU A 17 36.08 -10.04 -17.95
N PHE A 18 36.86 -11.14 -17.79
CA PHE A 18 36.49 -12.26 -16.91
C PHE A 18 36.73 -11.98 -15.43
N ASN A 19 37.61 -11.02 -15.09
CA ASN A 19 37.84 -10.64 -13.69
C ASN A 19 36.90 -9.56 -13.18
N PHE A 20 36.09 -8.91 -14.05
CA PHE A 20 35.07 -7.93 -13.62
C PHE A 20 33.71 -8.56 -13.28
N SER A 21 33.49 -9.84 -13.59
CA SER A 21 32.24 -10.54 -13.29
C SER A 21 32.20 -11.16 -11.89
N ASN A 22 33.26 -11.08 -11.09
CA ASN A 22 33.32 -11.63 -9.73
C ASN A 22 33.20 -10.60 -8.60
N LEU A 23 32.80 -9.35 -8.89
CA LEU A 23 32.70 -8.27 -7.87
C LEU A 23 31.27 -7.85 -7.55
N LEU A 24 30.28 -8.67 -7.84
CA LEU A 24 28.92 -8.53 -7.32
C LEU A 24 28.52 -9.80 -6.58
N SER A 25 29.31 -10.23 -5.61
CA SER A 25 28.78 -11.08 -4.57
C SER A 25 27.79 -10.21 -3.79
N ASN A 26 26.52 -10.47 -3.98
CA ASN A 26 25.43 -9.96 -3.12
C ASN A 26 25.60 -10.60 -1.72
N GLU A 27 26.71 -10.29 -1.05
CA GLU A 27 26.88 -10.73 0.34
C GLU A 27 25.80 -10.08 1.18
N LEU A 28 24.99 -10.92 1.79
CA LEU A 28 23.95 -10.51 2.71
C LEU A 28 24.55 -9.68 3.84
N SER A 29 23.93 -8.57 4.17
CA SER A 29 24.34 -7.79 5.34
C SER A 29 24.18 -8.63 6.59
N GLU A 30 25.21 -8.65 7.42
CA GLU A 30 25.22 -9.42 8.66
C GLU A 30 24.84 -8.52 9.85
N ILE A 31 23.89 -9.01 10.65
CA ILE A 31 23.55 -8.42 11.94
C ILE A 31 24.41 -9.07 13.02
N SER A 32 25.29 -8.28 13.61
CA SER A 32 26.18 -8.78 14.65
C SER A 32 25.57 -8.63 16.05
N LYS A 33 24.67 -7.67 16.27
CA LYS A 33 24.09 -7.45 17.60
C LYS A 33 22.74 -6.77 17.54
N LEU A 34 21.84 -7.17 18.44
CA LEU A 34 20.57 -6.53 18.71
C LEU A 34 20.49 -6.22 20.21
N ARG A 35 20.19 -4.98 20.56
CA ARG A 35 20.06 -4.55 21.95
C ARG A 35 18.75 -3.82 22.18
N VAL A 36 18.16 -4.04 23.35
CA VAL A 36 17.02 -3.27 23.86
C VAL A 36 17.45 -2.57 25.16
N ILE A 37 17.33 -1.25 25.18
CA ILE A 37 17.71 -0.41 26.32
C ILE A 37 16.44 0.26 26.84
N ASN A 38 16.25 0.21 28.15
CA ASN A 38 15.15 0.95 28.80
C ASN A 38 15.53 2.43 28.87
N THR A 39 14.57 3.31 28.56
CA THR A 39 14.71 4.78 28.67
C THR A 39 13.59 5.35 29.54
N SER A 40 13.73 6.60 29.97
CA SER A 40 12.69 7.30 30.75
C SER A 40 11.36 7.40 29.99
N GLU A 41 11.39 7.47 28.67
CA GLU A 41 10.21 7.66 27.80
C GLU A 41 9.69 6.36 27.16
N GLY A 42 10.42 5.24 27.32
CA GLY A 42 10.06 3.96 26.73
C GLY A 42 11.22 2.99 26.54
N SER A 43 11.63 2.73 25.31
CA SER A 43 12.77 1.86 25.00
C SER A 43 13.53 2.33 23.78
N ARG A 44 14.82 2.03 23.72
CA ARG A 44 15.67 2.19 22.54
C ARG A 44 16.13 0.83 22.06
N ILE A 45 15.95 0.57 20.76
CA ILE A 45 16.44 -0.62 20.07
C ILE A 45 17.64 -0.22 19.25
N ILE A 46 18.72 -1.01 19.33
CA ILE A 46 19.95 -0.81 18.55
C ILE A 46 20.22 -2.10 17.77
N ILE A 47 20.32 -1.98 16.45
CA ILE A 47 20.68 -3.05 15.53
C ILE A 47 22.05 -2.70 14.95
N GLU A 48 23.04 -3.55 15.18
CA GLU A 48 24.42 -3.39 14.69
C GLU A 48 24.64 -4.30 13.47
N SER A 49 25.23 -3.72 12.43
CA SER A 49 25.55 -4.44 11.19
C SER A 49 26.91 -4.03 10.65
N GLU A 50 27.54 -4.92 9.89
CA GLU A 50 28.84 -4.65 9.25
C GLU A 50 28.70 -3.69 8.06
N LYS A 51 27.60 -3.81 7.31
CA LYS A 51 27.31 -2.99 6.12
C LYS A 51 26.06 -2.13 6.34
N SER A 52 25.90 -1.10 5.54
CA SER A 52 24.66 -0.29 5.55
C SER A 52 23.46 -1.16 5.18
N ILE A 53 22.39 -1.09 5.98
CA ILE A 53 21.17 -1.87 5.79
C ILE A 53 20.06 -0.94 5.29
N LYS A 54 19.37 -1.37 4.25
CA LYS A 54 18.08 -0.76 3.88
C LYS A 54 17.03 -1.26 4.86
N TYR A 55 16.28 -0.35 5.46
CA TYR A 55 15.29 -0.68 6.47
C TYR A 55 14.00 0.12 6.31
N GLU A 56 12.91 -0.44 6.82
CA GLU A 56 11.63 0.22 7.04
C GLU A 56 11.18 -0.06 8.48
N VAL A 57 10.73 0.97 9.20
CA VAL A 57 10.26 0.84 10.58
C VAL A 57 8.85 1.39 10.70
N PHE A 58 7.94 0.59 11.25
CA PHE A 58 6.55 0.97 11.47
C PHE A 58 5.95 0.29 12.68
N SER A 59 4.85 0.84 13.20
CA SER A 59 4.13 0.24 14.31
C SER A 59 2.78 -0.32 13.90
N LEU A 60 2.36 -1.38 14.60
CA LEU A 60 1.03 -1.97 14.50
C LEU A 60 0.33 -1.81 15.85
N LYS A 61 -0.97 -1.57 15.81
CA LYS A 61 -1.83 -1.48 17.01
C LYS A 61 -2.67 -2.75 17.12
N ASN A 62 -3.07 -3.08 18.37
CA ASN A 62 -4.01 -4.17 18.68
C ASN A 62 -3.56 -5.56 18.16
N PRO A 63 -2.57 -6.22 18.78
CA PRO A 63 -1.72 -5.75 19.87
C PRO A 63 -0.64 -4.78 19.40
N SER A 64 -0.08 -4.01 20.36
CA SER A 64 0.96 -3.02 20.07
C SER A 64 2.26 -3.71 19.66
N ARG A 65 2.81 -3.35 18.51
CA ARG A 65 4.04 -3.95 17.95
C ARG A 65 4.85 -2.92 17.20
N LEU A 66 6.17 -3.02 17.30
CA LEU A 66 7.09 -2.41 16.35
C LEU A 66 7.52 -3.46 15.34
N VAL A 67 7.54 -3.11 14.07
CA VAL A 67 8.04 -3.94 12.97
C VAL A 67 9.22 -3.24 12.33
N VAL A 68 10.31 -3.99 12.16
CA VAL A 68 11.51 -3.55 11.45
C VAL A 68 11.73 -4.50 10.29
N ASP A 69 11.53 -4.02 9.08
CA ASP A 69 11.84 -4.72 7.84
C ASP A 69 13.23 -4.31 7.38
N LEU A 70 14.06 -5.29 7.12
CA LEU A 70 15.44 -5.13 6.66
C LEU A 70 15.56 -5.80 5.30
N ALA A 71 16.38 -5.25 4.39
CA ALA A 71 16.81 -6.04 3.23
C ALA A 71 17.37 -7.37 3.74
N LYS A 72 17.26 -8.44 2.93
CA LYS A 72 17.67 -9.79 3.37
C LYS A 72 19.01 -9.76 4.08
N ILE A 73 19.02 -10.29 5.30
CA ILE A 73 20.17 -10.31 6.20
C ILE A 73 20.49 -11.73 6.64
N LYS A 74 21.70 -11.94 7.12
CA LYS A 74 22.10 -13.08 7.96
C LYS A 74 22.42 -12.59 9.36
N PHE A 75 22.40 -13.46 10.34
CA PHE A 75 22.85 -13.18 11.68
C PHE A 75 24.23 -13.82 11.88
N SER A 76 25.09 -13.15 12.65
CA SER A 76 26.38 -13.73 13.03
C SER A 76 26.21 -15.00 13.86
N ASP A 77 27.18 -15.89 13.81
CA ASP A 77 27.13 -17.18 14.55
C ASP A 77 26.95 -16.97 16.07
N ASN A 78 27.44 -15.86 16.60
CA ASN A 78 27.32 -15.50 18.00
C ASN A 78 26.12 -14.58 18.30
N PHE A 79 25.17 -14.46 17.40
CA PHE A 79 24.02 -13.60 17.58
C PHE A 79 23.07 -14.17 18.64
N LEU A 80 22.80 -13.35 19.66
CA LEU A 80 21.85 -13.68 20.72
C LEU A 80 20.68 -12.72 20.71
N LEU A 81 19.47 -13.26 20.79
CA LEU A 81 18.27 -12.46 21.02
C LEU A 81 18.31 -11.81 22.40
N PRO A 82 18.12 -10.48 22.51
CA PRO A 82 18.06 -9.83 23.80
C PRO A 82 16.85 -10.29 24.62
N LYS A 83 17.02 -10.35 25.92
CA LYS A 83 15.90 -10.58 26.86
C LYS A 83 14.91 -9.41 26.79
N LYS A 84 13.64 -9.67 27.17
CA LYS A 84 12.63 -8.63 27.31
C LYS A 84 13.13 -7.50 28.22
N LYS A 85 12.91 -6.24 27.81
CA LYS A 85 13.34 -5.06 28.56
C LYS A 85 12.49 -3.84 28.22
N GLY A 86 12.15 -3.04 29.22
CA GLY A 86 11.35 -1.85 29.06
C GLY A 86 9.94 -2.16 28.54
N ILE A 87 9.55 -1.53 27.43
CA ILE A 87 8.24 -1.77 26.80
C ILE A 87 8.25 -2.95 25.81
N VAL A 88 9.40 -3.58 25.57
CA VAL A 88 9.53 -4.74 24.68
C VAL A 88 9.29 -6.02 25.47
N GLU A 89 8.25 -6.75 25.11
CA GLU A 89 7.82 -7.98 25.78
C GLU A 89 8.35 -9.24 25.07
N LYS A 90 8.33 -9.25 23.76
CA LYS A 90 8.78 -10.39 22.93
C LYS A 90 9.42 -9.90 21.65
N ILE A 91 10.43 -10.63 21.18
CA ILE A 91 11.09 -10.38 19.91
C ILE A 91 10.94 -11.63 19.03
N ARG A 92 10.54 -11.41 17.80
CA ARG A 92 10.39 -12.46 16.79
C ARG A 92 11.15 -12.05 15.54
N ILE A 93 11.88 -12.98 14.94
CA ILE A 93 12.66 -12.78 13.74
C ILE A 93 12.22 -13.81 12.71
N GLY A 94 12.10 -13.42 11.47
CA GLY A 94 11.77 -14.32 10.37
C GLY A 94 12.00 -13.70 8.99
N SER A 95 11.97 -14.51 7.96
CA SER A 95 11.94 -14.07 6.59
C SER A 95 10.52 -13.61 6.25
N PHE A 96 10.38 -12.37 5.78
CA PHE A 96 9.09 -11.85 5.33
C PHE A 96 8.87 -12.12 3.84
N SER A 97 9.95 -12.08 3.06
CA SER A 97 9.99 -12.46 1.64
C SER A 97 11.40 -12.98 1.29
N ASN A 98 11.61 -13.33 0.02
CA ASN A 98 12.95 -13.72 -0.45
C ASN A 98 13.99 -12.62 -0.21
N ASP A 99 13.57 -11.35 -0.20
CA ASP A 99 14.45 -10.18 -0.15
C ASP A 99 14.32 -9.37 1.14
N ILE A 100 13.44 -9.78 2.08
CA ILE A 100 13.16 -9.02 3.30
C ILE A 100 13.21 -9.95 4.52
N SER A 101 14.04 -9.59 5.49
CA SER A 101 14.03 -10.12 6.83
C SER A 101 13.25 -9.18 7.75
N ARG A 102 12.41 -9.72 8.63
CA ARG A 102 11.55 -8.97 9.54
C ARG A 102 11.86 -9.26 10.99
N ILE A 103 12.01 -8.20 11.78
CA ILE A 103 12.07 -8.27 13.23
C ILE A 103 10.81 -7.63 13.79
N VAL A 104 10.09 -8.36 14.64
CA VAL A 104 8.87 -7.87 15.30
C VAL A 104 9.13 -7.81 16.79
N PHE A 105 8.89 -6.66 17.37
CA PHE A 105 8.91 -6.42 18.82
C PHE A 105 7.46 -6.29 19.29
N ASP A 106 6.98 -7.27 20.05
CA ASP A 106 5.70 -7.18 20.74
C ASP A 106 5.88 -6.25 21.95
N LEU A 107 4.96 -5.31 22.13
CA LEU A 107 5.08 -4.25 23.12
C LEU A 107 3.96 -4.34 24.15
N ASN A 108 4.29 -4.13 25.41
CA ASN A 108 3.33 -4.12 26.53
C ASN A 108 2.61 -2.76 26.68
N LYS A 109 3.03 -1.74 25.91
CA LYS A 109 2.43 -0.41 25.89
C LYS A 109 2.26 0.10 24.46
N PRO A 110 1.24 0.90 24.16
CA PRO A 110 1.09 1.55 22.87
C PRO A 110 2.18 2.62 22.67
N LEU A 111 2.68 2.73 21.44
CA LEU A 111 3.66 3.75 21.08
C LEU A 111 2.97 5.10 20.82
N LYS A 112 3.58 6.15 21.36
CA LYS A 112 3.28 7.55 21.07
C LYS A 112 4.02 8.00 19.83
N ASN A 113 5.32 7.68 19.76
CA ASN A 113 6.20 8.12 18.70
C ASN A 113 7.32 7.10 18.46
N ILE A 114 7.89 7.14 17.23
CA ILE A 114 9.05 6.34 16.81
C ILE A 114 10.02 7.29 16.13
N LYS A 115 11.28 7.32 16.59
CA LYS A 115 12.37 8.04 15.96
C LYS A 115 13.44 7.04 15.51
N THR A 116 13.90 7.15 14.28
CA THR A 116 14.96 6.30 13.75
C THR A 116 16.17 7.13 13.37
N LYS A 117 17.37 6.63 13.66
CA LYS A 117 18.63 7.25 13.30
C LYS A 117 19.65 6.19 12.91
N LEU A 118 20.26 6.35 11.74
CA LEU A 118 21.39 5.55 11.32
C LEU A 118 22.66 6.24 11.82
N LEU A 119 23.45 5.57 12.64
CA LEU A 119 24.70 6.05 13.20
C LEU A 119 25.86 5.32 12.50
N THR A 120 26.85 6.09 12.08
CA THR A 120 28.13 5.58 11.60
C THR A 120 29.17 5.97 12.64
N PRO A 121 29.74 5.04 13.40
CA PRO A 121 30.81 5.34 14.32
C PRO A 121 32.03 5.93 13.59
N SER A 122 32.75 6.81 14.26
CA SER A 122 33.96 7.44 13.71
C SER A 122 35.09 6.43 13.37
N SER A 123 35.06 5.24 13.98
CA SER A 123 35.98 4.12 13.71
C SER A 123 35.65 3.34 12.42
N GLY A 124 34.56 3.63 11.73
CA GLY A 124 34.28 3.10 10.39
C GLY A 124 33.81 1.63 10.30
N GLU A 125 33.92 0.85 11.34
CA GLU A 125 33.78 -0.63 11.24
C GLU A 125 32.36 -1.18 11.33
N LYS A 126 31.43 -0.49 11.96
CA LYS A 126 30.04 -0.98 12.14
C LYS A 126 29.02 0.11 11.95
N ARG A 127 27.88 -0.25 11.39
CA ARG A 127 26.71 0.62 11.25
C ARG A 127 25.70 0.29 12.35
N MET A 128 25.05 1.30 12.90
CA MET A 128 24.05 1.11 13.95
C MET A 128 22.74 1.78 13.57
N LEU A 129 21.66 1.02 13.50
CA LEU A 129 20.30 1.56 13.42
C LEU A 129 19.77 1.71 14.85
N SER A 130 19.56 2.95 15.28
CA SER A 130 18.94 3.28 16.56
C SER A 130 17.46 3.61 16.34
N ILE A 131 16.58 2.96 17.08
CA ILE A 131 15.13 3.17 17.03
C ILE A 131 14.68 3.53 18.44
N GLU A 132 14.24 4.77 18.64
CA GLU A 132 13.69 5.25 19.91
C GLU A 132 12.18 5.08 19.91
N LEU A 133 11.67 4.46 20.95
CA LEU A 133 10.27 4.19 21.18
C LEU A 133 9.78 5.02 22.36
N GLU A 134 8.89 5.96 22.10
CA GLU A 134 8.19 6.72 23.13
C GLU A 134 6.84 6.07 23.40
N SER A 135 6.53 5.76 24.66
CA SER A 135 5.23 5.22 25.09
C SER A 135 4.40 6.25 25.83
N ASN A 136 3.10 6.10 25.85
CA ASN A 136 2.23 6.92 26.68
C ASN A 136 2.41 6.52 28.15
N ASN A 137 3.29 7.18 28.87
CA ASN A 137 3.36 7.08 30.32
C ASN A 137 2.41 8.09 30.95
N LYS A 138 1.22 7.65 31.35
CA LYS A 138 0.57 8.25 32.51
C LYS A 138 1.20 7.58 33.74
N VAL A 139 2.30 8.06 34.20
CA VAL A 139 2.75 7.82 35.58
C VAL A 139 1.85 8.68 36.44
N LEU A 140 1.02 8.05 37.27
CA LEU A 140 0.38 8.69 38.40
C LEU A 140 1.48 9.05 39.41
N ILE A 141 2.01 10.26 39.33
CA ILE A 141 2.77 10.86 40.40
C ILE A 141 1.78 11.74 41.17
N SER A 142 1.53 11.32 42.42
CA SER A 142 0.81 12.08 43.41
C SER A 142 1.50 13.43 43.67
N LYS A 143 0.69 14.48 43.66
CA LYS A 143 0.75 15.79 44.28
C LYS A 143 2.10 16.29 44.84
N GLU A 144 2.58 17.42 44.27
CA GLU A 144 2.69 18.67 45.06
C GLU A 144 2.89 19.88 44.10
N SER A 145 2.01 20.82 44.32
CA SER A 145 1.95 22.28 44.12
C SER A 145 2.99 22.98 43.22
N ASN A 146 2.59 23.77 42.24
CA ASN A 146 2.21 25.17 42.37
C ASN A 146 1.87 25.80 40.99
N ASN A 147 0.79 26.52 41.01
CA ASN A 147 0.35 27.61 40.17
C ASN A 147 1.32 28.12 39.08
N TYR A 148 0.97 27.86 37.81
CA TYR A 148 1.05 28.86 36.77
C TYR A 148 -0.19 28.74 35.88
N THR A 149 -0.83 29.86 35.74
CA THR A 149 -2.10 30.16 35.15
C THR A 149 -2.28 29.68 33.71
N ASN A 150 -3.47 29.10 33.49
CA ASN A 150 -4.26 29.05 32.29
C ASN A 150 -3.83 29.99 31.16
N THR A 151 -3.36 29.44 30.07
CA THR A 151 -3.76 29.81 28.68
C THR A 151 -3.22 28.76 27.71
N TYR A 152 -3.73 27.55 27.72
CA TYR A 152 -3.60 26.69 26.57
C TYR A 152 -4.98 26.45 25.98
N LYS A 153 -5.28 27.22 24.94
CA LYS A 153 -6.32 26.93 23.96
C LYS A 153 -6.37 25.43 23.74
N LYS A 154 -7.51 24.83 24.01
CA LYS A 154 -7.92 23.47 23.72
C LYS A 154 -7.44 23.09 22.31
N ILE A 155 -6.23 22.51 22.21
CA ILE A 155 -5.79 21.89 20.95
C ILE A 155 -6.68 20.68 20.80
N ARG A 156 -7.68 20.81 19.92
CA ARG A 156 -8.47 19.70 19.42
C ARG A 156 -7.48 18.60 19.02
N SER A 157 -7.62 17.41 19.60
CA SER A 157 -6.93 16.22 19.14
C SER A 157 -7.12 16.13 17.63
N SER A 158 -6.08 16.37 16.86
CA SER A 158 -6.16 16.24 15.41
C SER A 158 -6.38 14.76 15.09
N LYS A 159 -7.65 14.38 14.91
CA LYS A 159 -8.02 13.08 14.38
C LYS A 159 -7.16 12.88 13.14
N LYS A 160 -6.26 11.89 13.12
CA LYS A 160 -5.33 11.64 12.01
C LYS A 160 -6.12 11.65 10.71
N ARG A 161 -5.82 12.56 9.80
CA ARG A 161 -6.53 12.68 8.51
C ARG A 161 -6.49 11.35 7.78
N LYS A 162 -7.63 10.86 7.35
CA LYS A 162 -7.73 9.66 6.56
C LYS A 162 -7.08 9.84 5.19
N THR A 163 -6.39 8.81 4.72
CA THR A 163 -5.70 8.80 3.43
C THR A 163 -6.53 8.06 2.41
N ILE A 164 -6.96 8.74 1.37
CA ILE A 164 -7.68 8.18 0.25
C ILE A 164 -6.73 8.11 -0.94
N VAL A 165 -6.60 6.94 -1.54
CA VAL A 165 -5.88 6.78 -2.80
C VAL A 165 -6.89 6.52 -3.90
N ILE A 166 -6.91 7.40 -4.89
CA ILE A 166 -7.73 7.28 -6.10
C ILE A 166 -6.82 6.77 -7.20
N ASP A 167 -7.27 5.79 -7.93
CA ASP A 167 -6.56 5.16 -9.03
C ASP A 167 -7.31 5.40 -10.35
N PRO A 168 -6.93 6.43 -11.13
CA PRO A 168 -7.48 6.57 -12.48
C PRO A 168 -7.02 5.39 -13.32
N GLY A 169 -7.94 4.52 -13.76
CA GLY A 169 -7.63 3.36 -14.59
C GLY A 169 -6.89 3.72 -15.87
N HIS A 170 -6.23 2.75 -16.52
CA HIS A 170 -5.52 2.92 -17.79
C HIS A 170 -4.44 4.03 -17.78
N GLY A 171 -4.12 4.61 -18.94
CA GLY A 171 -3.18 5.72 -19.09
C GLY A 171 -2.01 5.43 -20.04
N GLY A 172 -1.47 6.46 -20.66
CA GLY A 172 -0.40 6.38 -21.65
C GLY A 172 -0.79 5.52 -22.85
N LYS A 173 -0.04 4.44 -23.09
CA LYS A 173 -0.29 3.48 -24.17
C LYS A 173 -1.55 2.64 -24.02
N ASP A 174 -2.18 2.64 -22.87
CA ASP A 174 -3.42 1.93 -22.60
C ASP A 174 -4.57 2.94 -22.55
N PRO A 175 -5.37 3.07 -23.63
CA PRO A 175 -6.47 4.02 -23.68
C PRO A 175 -7.69 3.56 -22.86
N GLY A 176 -7.76 2.29 -22.45
CA GLY A 176 -8.98 1.65 -21.99
C GLY A 176 -10.01 1.54 -23.11
N THR A 177 -11.27 1.58 -22.76
CA THR A 177 -12.37 1.66 -23.73
C THR A 177 -12.32 2.98 -24.48
N SER A 178 -12.58 2.93 -25.79
CA SER A 178 -12.70 4.13 -26.64
C SER A 178 -13.98 4.11 -27.45
N PHE A 179 -14.51 5.28 -27.73
CA PHE A 179 -15.65 5.46 -28.63
C PHE A 179 -15.26 6.38 -29.79
N LEU A 180 -15.30 5.85 -31.02
CA LEU A 180 -14.95 6.53 -32.26
C LEU A 180 -13.56 7.21 -32.25
N GLY A 181 -12.62 6.76 -31.43
CA GLY A 181 -11.28 7.33 -31.33
C GLY A 181 -11.21 8.71 -30.64
N GLU A 182 -12.33 9.37 -30.39
CA GLU A 182 -12.37 10.74 -29.84
C GLU A 182 -12.48 10.80 -28.31
N LEU A 183 -13.10 9.78 -27.71
CA LEU A 183 -13.32 9.72 -26.27
C LEU A 183 -12.70 8.45 -25.73
N THR A 184 -11.73 8.59 -24.86
CA THR A 184 -11.05 7.46 -24.21
C THR A 184 -11.41 7.37 -22.74
N GLU A 185 -11.45 6.17 -22.23
CA GLU A 185 -11.67 5.91 -20.81
C GLU A 185 -10.60 6.59 -19.96
N LYS A 186 -9.33 6.48 -20.35
CA LYS A 186 -8.20 7.07 -19.60
C LYS A 186 -8.36 8.57 -19.33
N ASP A 187 -8.98 9.32 -20.25
CA ASP A 187 -9.18 10.77 -20.14
C ASP A 187 -10.36 11.10 -19.22
N ILE A 188 -11.46 10.35 -19.35
CA ILE A 188 -12.66 10.48 -18.51
C ILE A 188 -12.28 10.22 -17.03
N VAL A 189 -11.65 9.07 -16.76
CA VAL A 189 -11.35 8.67 -15.39
C VAL A 189 -10.31 9.57 -14.75
N LEU A 190 -9.36 10.11 -15.52
CA LEU A 190 -8.40 11.09 -15.03
C LEU A 190 -9.08 12.42 -14.68
N SER A 191 -10.00 12.90 -15.55
CA SER A 191 -10.78 14.11 -15.31
C SER A 191 -11.60 14.00 -14.03
N PHE A 192 -12.40 12.94 -13.90
CA PHE A 192 -13.20 12.66 -12.73
C PHE A 192 -12.36 12.54 -11.45
N SER A 193 -11.26 11.81 -11.51
CA SER A 193 -10.38 11.58 -10.36
C SER A 193 -9.75 12.88 -9.85
N LYS A 194 -9.41 13.83 -10.74
CA LYS A 194 -8.91 15.15 -10.35
C LYS A 194 -9.99 15.98 -9.64
N ILE A 195 -11.22 15.93 -10.13
CA ILE A 195 -12.36 16.63 -9.48
C ILE A 195 -12.59 16.02 -8.09
N LEU A 196 -12.65 14.69 -7.98
CA LEU A 196 -12.87 13.98 -6.72
C LEU A 196 -11.73 14.26 -5.72
N LYS A 197 -10.48 14.24 -6.17
CA LYS A 197 -9.32 14.59 -5.33
C LYS A 197 -9.48 15.95 -4.69
N ASN A 198 -9.78 16.99 -5.48
CA ASN A 198 -9.90 18.36 -4.95
C ASN A 198 -11.02 18.46 -3.90
N LYS A 199 -12.19 17.90 -4.20
CA LYS A 199 -13.32 17.90 -3.26
C LYS A 199 -13.00 17.15 -1.95
N LEU A 200 -12.26 16.05 -2.00
CA LEU A 200 -11.84 15.31 -0.79
C LEU A 200 -10.80 16.09 0.01
N ILE A 201 -9.87 16.79 -0.66
CA ILE A 201 -8.90 17.67 0.02
C ILE A 201 -9.64 18.78 0.77
N ASP A 202 -10.63 19.41 0.13
CA ASP A 202 -11.48 20.47 0.73
C ASP A 202 -12.28 19.94 1.93
N ASN A 203 -12.58 18.63 1.94
CA ASN A 203 -13.22 17.94 3.07
C ASN A 203 -12.23 17.40 4.11
N GLY A 204 -10.95 17.78 4.05
CA GLY A 204 -9.96 17.48 5.08
C GLY A 204 -9.27 16.13 4.97
N TYR A 205 -9.45 15.40 3.87
CA TYR A 205 -8.75 14.14 3.59
C TYR A 205 -7.34 14.37 3.06
N ARG A 206 -6.45 13.42 3.27
CA ARG A 206 -5.18 13.34 2.56
C ARG A 206 -5.37 12.48 1.32
N VAL A 207 -5.20 13.06 0.12
CA VAL A 207 -5.56 12.39 -1.12
C VAL A 207 -4.37 12.28 -2.06
N PHE A 208 -4.19 11.09 -2.63
CA PHE A 208 -3.19 10.82 -3.66
C PHE A 208 -3.86 10.18 -4.88
N LEU A 209 -3.37 10.54 -6.07
CA LEU A 209 -3.69 9.84 -7.31
C LEU A 209 -2.55 8.88 -7.64
N THR A 210 -2.85 7.71 -8.18
CA THR A 210 -1.81 6.81 -8.71
C THR A 210 -1.12 7.44 -9.93
N ARG A 211 -1.87 8.14 -10.78
CA ARG A 211 -1.38 9.01 -11.85
C ARG A 211 -2.15 10.32 -11.87
N ASP A 212 -1.48 11.42 -12.17
CA ASP A 212 -2.09 12.75 -12.32
C ASP A 212 -1.97 13.33 -13.75
N LYS A 213 -1.37 12.57 -14.63
CA LYS A 213 -1.18 12.85 -16.07
C LYS A 213 -1.48 11.60 -16.91
N ASP A 214 -1.38 11.73 -18.23
CA ASP A 214 -1.54 10.61 -19.16
C ASP A 214 -0.25 9.77 -19.19
N GLU A 215 -0.13 8.83 -18.26
CA GLU A 215 0.98 7.89 -18.15
C GLU A 215 0.50 6.48 -17.81
N PHE A 216 1.18 5.47 -18.32
CA PHE A 216 0.88 4.07 -18.06
C PHE A 216 1.50 3.61 -16.74
N ILE A 217 0.67 3.08 -15.84
CA ILE A 217 1.12 2.47 -14.58
C ILE A 217 0.67 1.02 -14.51
N LYS A 218 1.63 0.11 -14.33
CA LYS A 218 1.35 -1.32 -14.15
C LYS A 218 0.46 -1.56 -12.93
N LEU A 219 -0.47 -2.53 -13.01
CA LEU A 219 -1.46 -2.80 -11.95
C LEU A 219 -0.82 -3.03 -10.57
N ASN A 220 0.28 -3.77 -10.50
CA ASN A 220 0.99 -4.01 -9.24
C ASN A 220 1.55 -2.72 -8.62
N ASN A 221 2.03 -1.80 -9.46
CA ASN A 221 2.57 -0.53 -8.99
C ASN A 221 1.49 0.38 -8.40
N ARG A 222 0.23 0.28 -8.88
CA ARG A 222 -0.93 0.99 -8.33
C ARG A 222 -1.22 0.51 -6.89
N VAL A 223 -1.23 -0.80 -6.68
CA VAL A 223 -1.41 -1.41 -5.35
C VAL A 223 -0.27 -1.06 -4.39
N GLU A 224 0.97 -1.17 -4.85
CA GLU A 224 2.14 -0.81 -4.04
C GLU A 224 2.19 0.70 -3.73
N PHE A 225 1.78 1.56 -4.66
CA PHE A 225 1.66 2.99 -4.42
C PHE A 225 0.68 3.28 -3.28
N ALA A 226 -0.51 2.69 -3.31
CA ALA A 226 -1.52 2.87 -2.27
C ALA A 226 -1.01 2.37 -0.90
N LYS A 227 -0.33 1.23 -0.88
CA LYS A 227 0.31 0.68 0.31
C LYS A 227 1.38 1.64 0.86
N LYS A 228 2.28 2.15 0.01
CA LYS A 228 3.33 3.12 0.40
C LYS A 228 2.76 4.42 0.94
N LYS A 229 1.63 4.89 0.43
CA LYS A 229 0.94 6.09 0.93
C LYS A 229 0.17 5.84 2.22
N GLY A 230 0.05 4.59 2.67
CA GLY A 230 -0.70 4.22 3.86
C GLY A 230 -2.20 4.48 3.66
N ALA A 231 -2.75 4.00 2.56
CA ALA A 231 -4.16 4.17 2.23
C ALA A 231 -5.07 3.64 3.35
N ASP A 232 -6.05 4.43 3.73
CA ASP A 232 -7.20 3.99 4.53
C ASP A 232 -8.34 3.49 3.62
N LEU A 233 -8.36 3.96 2.35
CA LEU A 233 -9.28 3.52 1.30
C LEU A 233 -8.62 3.68 -0.07
N PHE A 234 -8.81 2.69 -0.94
CA PHE A 234 -8.39 2.70 -2.34
C PHE A 234 -9.61 2.64 -3.25
N ILE A 235 -9.70 3.54 -4.22
CA ILE A 235 -10.80 3.62 -5.18
C ILE A 235 -10.21 3.65 -6.59
N SER A 236 -10.36 2.55 -7.35
CA SER A 236 -10.03 2.51 -8.78
C SER A 236 -11.23 2.99 -9.58
N ILE A 237 -11.00 3.91 -10.50
CA ILE A 237 -12.03 4.57 -11.30
C ILE A 237 -11.91 4.12 -12.75
N HIS A 238 -13.00 3.60 -13.29
CA HIS A 238 -13.16 3.07 -14.62
C HIS A 238 -14.44 3.56 -15.30
N ALA A 239 -14.59 3.32 -16.59
CA ALA A 239 -15.78 3.57 -17.39
C ALA A 239 -15.90 2.50 -18.47
N ASP A 240 -16.75 1.53 -18.21
CA ASP A 240 -16.88 0.25 -18.94
C ASP A 240 -17.43 0.39 -20.38
N ALA A 241 -17.40 -0.69 -21.10
CA ALA A 241 -18.05 -0.88 -22.40
C ALA A 241 -18.94 -2.11 -22.43
N SER A 242 -19.94 -2.08 -23.27
CA SER A 242 -20.78 -3.23 -23.55
C SER A 242 -21.07 -3.35 -25.05
N ASN A 243 -21.11 -4.58 -25.56
CA ASN A 243 -21.58 -4.86 -26.92
C ASN A 243 -23.08 -4.53 -27.10
N LYS A 244 -23.83 -4.35 -26.00
CA LYS A 244 -25.23 -3.93 -26.03
C LYS A 244 -25.30 -2.47 -25.59
N GLU A 245 -25.61 -1.58 -26.52
CA GLU A 245 -25.72 -0.13 -26.27
C GLU A 245 -26.80 0.24 -25.24
N SER A 246 -27.78 -0.66 -24.98
CA SER A 246 -28.82 -0.46 -23.98
C SER A 246 -28.30 -0.59 -22.55
N ILE A 247 -27.14 -1.25 -22.33
CA ILE A 247 -26.56 -1.41 -21.00
C ILE A 247 -25.95 -0.08 -20.55
N ARG A 248 -26.34 0.35 -19.35
CA ARG A 248 -25.93 1.62 -18.77
C ARG A 248 -26.01 1.59 -17.25
N GLY A 249 -25.33 2.54 -16.62
CA GLY A 249 -25.44 2.81 -15.20
C GLY A 249 -24.17 2.52 -14.43
N PHE A 250 -24.12 3.06 -13.23
CA PHE A 250 -23.02 2.99 -12.28
C PHE A 250 -22.95 1.61 -11.62
N SER A 251 -21.75 1.10 -11.37
CA SER A 251 -21.53 -0.11 -10.59
C SER A 251 -20.24 -0.08 -9.77
N VAL A 252 -20.20 -0.87 -8.71
CA VAL A 252 -19.05 -1.01 -7.80
C VAL A 252 -18.66 -2.47 -7.67
N TYR A 253 -17.39 -2.74 -7.82
CA TYR A 253 -16.81 -4.07 -7.69
C TYR A 253 -15.95 -4.17 -6.43
N THR A 254 -16.13 -5.28 -5.73
CA THR A 254 -15.27 -5.67 -4.59
C THR A 254 -14.68 -7.06 -4.81
N LEU A 255 -13.60 -7.37 -4.13
CA LEU A 255 -12.97 -8.68 -4.22
C LEU A 255 -13.80 -9.72 -3.43
N SER A 256 -14.20 -10.82 -4.07
CA SER A 256 -14.78 -11.97 -3.37
C SER A 256 -14.18 -13.28 -3.88
N ARG A 257 -13.97 -14.22 -2.96
CA ARG A 257 -13.54 -15.59 -3.28
C ARG A 257 -14.73 -16.55 -3.42
N LYS A 258 -15.88 -16.24 -2.84
CA LYS A 258 -17.02 -17.17 -2.72
C LYS A 258 -18.18 -16.88 -3.66
N LYS A 259 -18.29 -15.64 -4.14
CA LYS A 259 -19.38 -15.19 -5.02
C LYS A 259 -18.78 -14.44 -6.20
N MET A 260 -18.37 -15.17 -7.22
CA MET A 260 -17.90 -14.55 -8.47
C MET A 260 -19.07 -14.52 -9.45
N ASP A 261 -19.37 -13.33 -9.93
CA ASP A 261 -20.34 -13.12 -10.99
C ASP A 261 -19.63 -13.38 -12.34
N LYS A 262 -20.17 -14.28 -13.17
CA LYS A 262 -19.56 -14.65 -14.46
C LYS A 262 -19.35 -13.46 -15.40
N GLU A 263 -20.28 -12.50 -15.41
CA GLU A 263 -20.14 -11.28 -16.23
C GLU A 263 -19.08 -10.35 -15.64
N ALA A 264 -19.10 -10.14 -14.32
CA ALA A 264 -18.08 -9.36 -13.62
C ALA A 264 -16.67 -9.95 -13.79
N GLU A 265 -16.55 -11.27 -13.85
CA GLU A 265 -15.26 -11.94 -14.08
C GLU A 265 -14.74 -11.70 -15.50
N LYS A 266 -15.62 -11.57 -16.52
CA LYS A 266 -15.22 -11.18 -17.86
C LYS A 266 -14.61 -9.77 -17.87
N VAL A 267 -15.24 -8.81 -17.20
CA VAL A 267 -14.73 -7.45 -17.06
C VAL A 267 -13.37 -7.48 -16.33
N ALA A 268 -13.28 -8.18 -15.21
CA ALA A 268 -12.01 -8.30 -14.47
C ALA A 268 -10.90 -8.97 -15.31
N ASN A 269 -11.23 -9.91 -16.18
CA ASN A 269 -10.23 -10.53 -17.07
C ASN A 269 -9.74 -9.57 -18.17
N LEU A 270 -10.59 -8.65 -18.63
CA LEU A 270 -10.18 -7.59 -19.56
C LEU A 270 -9.26 -6.59 -18.88
N GLU A 271 -9.66 -6.08 -17.74
CA GLU A 271 -8.88 -5.12 -16.94
C GLU A 271 -7.53 -5.69 -16.42
N ASN A 272 -7.49 -6.98 -16.17
CA ASN A 272 -6.26 -7.66 -15.74
C ASN A 272 -5.27 -7.96 -16.90
N LYS A 273 -5.59 -7.63 -18.15
CA LYS A 273 -4.67 -7.80 -19.28
C LYS A 273 -3.41 -6.97 -19.04
N GLY A 274 -2.26 -7.63 -19.06
CA GLY A 274 -0.96 -7.00 -18.76
C GLY A 274 -0.50 -7.11 -17.31
N SER A 275 -1.26 -7.75 -16.41
CA SER A 275 -0.75 -8.12 -15.10
C SER A 275 -0.08 -9.49 -15.14
N VAL A 276 1.02 -9.64 -14.41
CA VAL A 276 1.71 -10.93 -14.18
C VAL A 276 0.85 -11.90 -13.34
N PHE A 277 -0.28 -11.43 -12.82
CA PHE A 277 -1.26 -12.24 -12.10
C PHE A 277 -2.15 -13.05 -13.05
N SER A 278 -1.57 -14.05 -13.71
CA SER A 278 -2.34 -15.06 -14.41
C SER A 278 -3.23 -15.85 -13.42
N ARG A 279 -4.22 -16.59 -13.96
CA ARG A 279 -5.21 -17.41 -13.21
C ARG A 279 -4.66 -18.29 -12.06
N LYS A 280 -3.38 -18.62 -12.04
CA LYS A 280 -2.71 -19.36 -10.95
C LYS A 280 -2.41 -18.50 -9.72
N GLY A 281 -2.54 -17.18 -9.80
CA GLY A 281 -2.25 -16.23 -8.74
C GLY A 281 -3.47 -15.46 -8.25
N LEU A 282 -4.58 -16.12 -7.88
CA LEU A 282 -5.68 -15.52 -7.10
C LEU A 282 -5.19 -14.99 -5.75
N ILE A 283 -3.95 -15.29 -5.45
CA ILE A 283 -3.17 -14.77 -4.35
C ILE A 283 -1.78 -14.54 -4.96
N GLY A 284 -1.38 -13.29 -5.16
CA GLY A 284 0.03 -12.92 -5.40
C GLY A 284 0.90 -13.18 -4.16
N ILE A 285 0.49 -14.12 -3.36
CA ILE A 285 1.14 -14.72 -2.23
C ILE A 285 1.20 -16.19 -2.59
N ASN A 286 2.36 -16.62 -3.01
CA ASN A 286 2.64 -18.06 -3.20
C ASN A 286 2.54 -18.70 -1.80
N LEU A 287 1.35 -19.24 -1.48
CA LEU A 287 1.02 -19.80 -0.16
C LEU A 287 1.78 -21.11 0.13
N GLN A 288 2.54 -21.62 -0.84
CA GLN A 288 3.15 -22.94 -0.74
C GLN A 288 4.65 -22.95 -0.39
N GLN A 289 5.32 -21.80 -0.28
CA GLN A 289 6.73 -21.79 0.09
C GLN A 289 6.99 -21.04 1.40
N GLY A 290 7.13 -21.78 2.48
CA GLY A 290 7.90 -21.37 3.67
C GLY A 290 7.25 -20.43 4.67
N ARG A 291 5.92 -20.18 4.61
CA ARG A 291 5.22 -19.35 5.60
C ARG A 291 4.63 -20.20 6.71
N SER A 292 4.76 -19.73 7.95
CA SER A 292 4.15 -20.39 9.11
C SER A 292 2.61 -20.34 9.03
N VAL A 293 1.93 -21.31 9.64
CA VAL A 293 0.46 -21.38 9.77
C VAL A 293 -0.10 -20.08 10.38
N ILE A 294 0.67 -19.45 11.27
CA ILE A 294 0.31 -18.19 11.94
C ILE A 294 0.31 -17.01 10.96
N GLU A 295 1.29 -16.94 10.05
CA GLU A 295 1.33 -15.89 9.01
C GLU A 295 0.15 -16.03 8.04
N HIS A 296 -0.19 -17.24 7.65
CA HIS A 296 -1.38 -17.51 6.84
C HIS A 296 -2.66 -17.06 7.53
N TYR A 297 -2.79 -17.31 8.83
CA TYR A 297 -3.93 -16.88 9.62
C TYR A 297 -4.08 -15.35 9.66
N HIS A 298 -2.99 -14.63 9.93
CA HIS A 298 -3.01 -13.16 10.01
C HIS A 298 -3.29 -12.50 8.65
N ILE A 299 -2.70 -13.00 7.59
CA ILE A 299 -2.96 -12.52 6.23
C ILE A 299 -4.42 -12.77 5.84
N ASN A 300 -4.95 -13.96 6.10
CA ASN A 300 -6.35 -14.28 5.81
C ASN A 300 -7.31 -13.43 6.63
N LYS A 301 -6.98 -13.15 7.90
CA LYS A 301 -7.75 -12.24 8.77
C LYS A 301 -7.73 -10.81 8.27
N ALA A 302 -6.57 -10.31 7.83
CA ALA A 302 -6.43 -8.97 7.25
C ALA A 302 -7.22 -8.84 5.94
N PHE A 303 -7.13 -9.83 5.04
CA PHE A 303 -7.95 -9.90 3.83
C PHE A 303 -9.44 -9.92 4.12
N LYS A 304 -9.88 -10.73 5.09
CA LYS A 304 -11.28 -10.79 5.49
C LYS A 304 -11.76 -9.43 5.97
N LYS A 305 -10.99 -8.76 6.82
CA LYS A 305 -11.31 -7.42 7.33
C LYS A 305 -11.37 -6.39 6.19
N ALA A 306 -10.36 -6.33 5.33
CA ALA A 306 -10.33 -5.41 4.20
C ALA A 306 -11.53 -5.63 3.26
N ASN A 307 -11.87 -6.88 2.94
CA ASN A 307 -13.00 -7.20 2.08
C ASN A 307 -14.34 -6.85 2.73
N THR A 308 -14.50 -7.06 4.04
CA THR A 308 -15.72 -6.66 4.78
C THR A 308 -15.89 -5.13 4.69
N SER A 309 -14.84 -4.37 5.01
CA SER A 309 -14.89 -2.90 4.92
C SER A 309 -15.03 -2.39 3.48
N SER A 310 -14.51 -3.12 2.48
CA SER A 310 -14.75 -2.80 1.06
C SER A 310 -16.23 -2.95 0.70
N LYS A 311 -16.86 -4.00 1.19
CA LYS A 311 -18.29 -4.23 0.96
C LYS A 311 -19.14 -3.17 1.65
N GLU A 312 -18.87 -2.87 2.93
CA GLU A 312 -19.55 -1.81 3.69
C GLU A 312 -19.46 -0.46 2.96
N PHE A 313 -18.27 -0.08 2.51
CA PHE A 313 -18.10 1.13 1.72
C PHE A 313 -18.82 1.08 0.37
N SER A 314 -18.83 -0.06 -0.31
CA SER A 314 -19.59 -0.25 -1.57
C SER A 314 -21.09 -0.04 -1.36
N ASP A 315 -21.64 -0.55 -0.25
CA ASP A 315 -23.05 -0.39 0.10
C ASP A 315 -23.41 1.10 0.30
N ILE A 316 -22.59 1.82 1.05
CA ILE A 316 -22.75 3.28 1.28
C ILE A 316 -22.63 4.06 -0.03
N LEU A 317 -21.60 3.75 -0.84
CA LEU A 317 -21.34 4.46 -2.09
C LEU A 317 -22.48 4.30 -3.08
N VAL A 318 -22.99 3.07 -3.26
CA VAL A 318 -24.11 2.79 -4.15
C VAL A 318 -25.36 3.57 -3.70
N ASN A 319 -25.66 3.60 -2.40
CA ASN A 319 -26.79 4.36 -1.86
C ASN A 319 -26.67 5.86 -2.15
N ARG A 320 -25.51 6.46 -1.92
CA ARG A 320 -25.31 7.90 -2.15
C ARG A 320 -25.34 8.27 -3.63
N VAL A 321 -24.75 7.41 -4.47
CA VAL A 321 -24.69 7.64 -5.92
C VAL A 321 -26.06 7.48 -6.57
N SER A 322 -26.91 6.57 -6.10
CA SER A 322 -28.27 6.35 -6.63
C SER A 322 -29.15 7.57 -6.61
N GLU A 323 -28.84 8.53 -5.74
CA GLU A 323 -29.57 9.81 -5.67
C GLU A 323 -29.36 10.70 -6.92
N LYS A 324 -28.31 10.46 -7.72
CA LYS A 324 -27.89 11.36 -8.82
C LYS A 324 -27.60 10.68 -10.16
N THR A 325 -27.48 9.36 -10.20
CA THR A 325 -27.25 8.63 -11.45
C THR A 325 -27.97 7.29 -11.46
N ILE A 326 -28.16 6.76 -12.64
CA ILE A 326 -28.75 5.43 -12.81
C ILE A 326 -27.71 4.38 -12.41
N LEU A 327 -28.17 3.39 -11.66
CA LEU A 327 -27.39 2.21 -11.32
C LEU A 327 -27.56 1.11 -12.35
N LEU A 328 -26.53 0.30 -12.54
CA LEU A 328 -26.64 -0.98 -13.23
C LEU A 328 -27.61 -1.89 -12.48
N ASN A 329 -28.31 -2.79 -13.16
CA ASN A 329 -29.31 -3.68 -12.56
C ASN A 329 -28.81 -4.48 -11.32
N ARG A 330 -27.51 -4.77 -11.27
CA ARG A 330 -26.83 -5.29 -10.08
C ARG A 330 -25.61 -4.44 -9.83
N PRO A 331 -25.75 -3.33 -9.10
CA PRO A 331 -24.70 -2.33 -9.02
C PRO A 331 -23.51 -2.79 -8.15
N GLN A 332 -23.74 -3.72 -7.22
CA GLN A 332 -22.69 -4.29 -6.39
C GLN A 332 -22.29 -5.66 -6.93
N ARG A 333 -21.04 -5.78 -7.35
CA ARG A 333 -20.54 -6.96 -8.05
C ARG A 333 -19.23 -7.47 -7.43
N TYR A 334 -18.91 -8.72 -7.74
CA TYR A 334 -17.75 -9.40 -7.17
C TYR A 334 -16.92 -10.03 -8.27
N ALA A 335 -15.63 -9.64 -8.35
CA ALA A 335 -14.72 -10.21 -9.33
C ALA A 335 -13.25 -10.13 -8.90
N GLY A 336 -12.38 -10.83 -9.63
CA GLY A 336 -10.98 -11.02 -9.31
C GLY A 336 -10.03 -9.92 -9.81
N PHE A 337 -10.39 -8.63 -9.69
CA PHE A 337 -9.56 -7.52 -10.13
C PHE A 337 -8.20 -7.49 -9.43
N ALA A 338 -7.11 -7.36 -10.20
CA ALA A 338 -5.75 -7.36 -9.69
C ALA A 338 -5.50 -6.20 -8.72
N VAL A 339 -6.03 -5.01 -9.03
CA VAL A 339 -5.85 -3.79 -8.21
C VAL A 339 -6.56 -3.85 -6.86
N LEU A 340 -7.53 -4.76 -6.68
CA LEU A 340 -8.24 -4.93 -5.41
C LEU A 340 -7.60 -5.96 -4.47
N LYS A 341 -6.51 -6.61 -4.89
CA LYS A 341 -5.87 -7.71 -4.13
C LYS A 341 -4.92 -7.20 -3.05
N SER A 342 -5.37 -6.32 -2.18
CA SER A 342 -4.57 -5.84 -1.03
C SER A 342 -5.21 -6.23 0.31
N PRO A 343 -4.45 -6.82 1.24
CA PRO A 343 -4.92 -7.06 2.60
C PRO A 343 -4.82 -5.84 3.52
N ASN A 344 -4.19 -4.76 3.05
CA ASN A 344 -3.76 -3.67 3.93
C ASN A 344 -4.83 -2.58 4.11
N TYR A 345 -5.76 -2.48 3.15
CA TYR A 345 -6.79 -1.43 3.12
C TYR A 345 -8.03 -1.92 2.37
N PRO A 346 -9.23 -1.40 2.69
CA PRO A 346 -10.42 -1.60 1.87
C PRO A 346 -10.23 -1.00 0.48
N SER A 347 -10.73 -1.70 -0.54
CA SER A 347 -10.57 -1.32 -1.93
C SER A 347 -11.83 -1.63 -2.75
N VAL A 348 -12.19 -0.69 -3.62
CA VAL A 348 -13.27 -0.84 -4.59
C VAL A 348 -12.81 -0.41 -5.97
N LEU A 349 -13.38 -1.03 -7.01
CA LEU A 349 -13.32 -0.56 -8.38
C LEU A 349 -14.72 -0.06 -8.76
N VAL A 350 -14.76 1.09 -9.39
CA VAL A 350 -15.99 1.78 -9.74
C VAL A 350 -16.05 1.94 -11.25
N GLU A 351 -17.15 1.50 -11.83
CA GLU A 351 -17.53 1.87 -13.20
C GLU A 351 -18.49 3.05 -13.14
N LEU A 352 -18.07 4.20 -13.65
CA LEU A 352 -18.88 5.43 -13.66
C LEU A 352 -20.11 5.34 -14.57
N GLY A 353 -20.07 4.42 -15.55
CA GLY A 353 -21.09 4.17 -16.56
C GLY A 353 -20.46 3.55 -17.79
N PHE A 354 -21.21 3.40 -18.87
CA PHE A 354 -20.78 2.74 -20.10
C PHE A 354 -20.51 3.75 -21.21
N ILE A 355 -19.27 3.80 -21.72
CA ILE A 355 -18.87 4.70 -22.81
C ILE A 355 -19.67 4.38 -24.09
N THR A 356 -20.03 3.13 -24.31
CA THR A 356 -20.82 2.67 -25.46
C THR A 356 -22.28 3.16 -25.41
N ASN A 357 -22.86 3.42 -24.23
CA ASN A 357 -24.19 3.96 -24.10
C ASN A 357 -24.22 5.49 -24.31
N LYS A 358 -25.08 5.99 -25.21
CA LYS A 358 -25.15 7.42 -25.55
C LYS A 358 -25.47 8.32 -24.33
N LYS A 359 -26.36 7.90 -23.44
CA LYS A 359 -26.75 8.70 -22.26
C LYS A 359 -25.63 8.75 -21.23
N ASP A 360 -25.01 7.61 -20.93
CA ASP A 360 -23.87 7.56 -20.02
C ASP A 360 -22.67 8.31 -20.58
N ARG A 361 -22.37 8.17 -21.88
CA ARG A 361 -21.30 8.90 -22.56
C ARG A 361 -21.48 10.42 -22.45
N ASN A 362 -22.71 10.94 -22.59
CA ASN A 362 -23.01 12.37 -22.41
C ASN A 362 -22.74 12.81 -20.96
N ASN A 363 -23.14 12.00 -19.99
CA ASN A 363 -22.85 12.23 -18.57
C ASN A 363 -21.35 12.23 -18.30
N LEU A 364 -20.63 11.21 -18.78
CA LEU A 364 -19.20 11.04 -18.60
C LEU A 364 -18.39 12.21 -19.18
N LYS A 365 -18.82 12.81 -20.30
CA LYS A 365 -18.23 14.03 -20.88
C LYS A 365 -18.53 15.31 -20.07
N SER A 366 -19.62 15.34 -19.32
CA SER A 366 -20.08 16.53 -18.62
C SER A 366 -19.31 16.77 -17.31
N ARG A 367 -18.51 17.83 -17.27
CA ARG A 367 -17.82 18.24 -16.04
C ARG A 367 -18.78 18.56 -14.89
N ASN A 368 -19.96 19.10 -15.19
CA ASN A 368 -20.98 19.35 -14.21
C ASN A 368 -21.48 18.04 -13.59
N TRP A 369 -21.81 17.05 -14.41
CA TRP A 369 -22.23 15.74 -13.93
C TRP A 369 -21.12 15.07 -13.12
N GLN A 370 -19.86 15.09 -13.60
CA GLN A 370 -18.71 14.56 -12.87
C GLN A 370 -18.58 15.24 -11.48
N SER A 371 -18.78 16.55 -11.41
CA SER A 371 -18.69 17.31 -10.16
C SER A 371 -19.82 16.94 -9.18
N ILE A 372 -21.05 16.77 -9.67
CA ILE A 372 -22.20 16.34 -8.87
C ILE A 372 -21.96 14.90 -8.34
N LEU A 373 -21.52 14.00 -9.21
CA LEU A 373 -21.23 12.62 -8.81
C LEU A 373 -20.09 12.56 -7.78
N ALA A 374 -19.02 13.34 -7.98
CA ALA A 374 -17.91 13.42 -7.04
C ALA A 374 -18.34 13.91 -5.64
N ASN A 375 -19.35 14.79 -5.53
CA ASN A 375 -19.93 15.15 -4.22
C ASN A 375 -20.55 13.92 -3.54
N LYS A 376 -21.20 13.02 -4.29
CA LYS A 376 -21.78 11.79 -3.73
C LYS A 376 -20.71 10.81 -3.23
N PHE A 377 -19.54 10.79 -3.86
CA PHE A 377 -18.38 10.06 -3.34
C PHE A 377 -17.89 10.68 -2.03
N VAL A 378 -17.82 12.01 -1.96
CA VAL A 378 -17.45 12.71 -0.71
C VAL A 378 -18.44 12.39 0.39
N ASP A 379 -19.75 12.44 0.12
CA ASP A 379 -20.81 12.10 1.08
C ASP A 379 -20.62 10.66 1.61
N ALA A 380 -20.39 9.69 0.70
CA ALA A 380 -20.16 8.31 1.06
C ALA A 380 -18.90 8.11 1.91
N ILE A 381 -17.80 8.77 1.56
CA ILE A 381 -16.54 8.69 2.31
C ILE A 381 -16.68 9.34 3.68
N ASN A 382 -17.37 10.48 3.77
CA ASN A 382 -17.68 11.12 5.05
C ASN A 382 -18.50 10.21 5.96
N GLU A 383 -19.51 9.53 5.42
CA GLU A 383 -20.32 8.57 6.16
C GLU A 383 -19.53 7.37 6.65
N ASN A 384 -18.66 6.83 5.80
CA ASN A 384 -17.80 5.67 6.13
C ASN A 384 -16.79 5.97 7.25
N TYR A 385 -16.43 7.24 7.47
CA TYR A 385 -15.42 7.64 8.45
C TYR A 385 -15.95 8.48 9.64
N LYS A 386 -17.25 8.64 9.75
CA LYS A 386 -17.89 9.19 10.96
C LYS A 386 -17.73 8.24 12.13
#